data_5e34f2ba95bdd13fdb78341004d372dc
#
_entry.id   5e34f2ba95bdd13fdb78341004d372dc
#
_cell.length_a   1.000
_cell.length_b   1.000
_cell.length_c   1.000
_cell.angle_alpha   90.00
_cell.angle_beta   90.00
_cell.angle_gamma   90.00
#
_symmetry.space_group_name_H-M   'P 1'
#
loop_
_entity.id
_entity.type
_entity.pdbx_description
1 polymer ?
#
loop_
_entity_poly.entity_id
_entity_poly.type
_entity_poly.pdbx_seq_one_letter_code
_entity_poly.pdbx_strand_id
1 'polypeptide(L)'
;EFEFVPAKVGPFIFSARLIPLAQEATPDNNEAIHVVKILRDRVRALHGAGRPDWDVRALRTLLRSDPNVELLSYYILRDFDDISRAVSNERMSLIPFPVDELFMEKLDTFDIIIMQNFDARTHGRYLQNIEDFVLGGGALIVIGGDLGLPTGDFDALDGILPIRTGDPA
;
A
#
# COMPACT_ATOMS: atom_id res chain seq x y z
N GLU A 1 -2.67 14.38 -32.11
CA GLU A 1 -2.74 13.73 -30.79
C GLU A 1 -3.68 14.56 -29.94
N PHE A 2 -4.65 13.88 -29.25
CA PHE A 2 -5.60 14.53 -28.36
C PHE A 2 -5.39 13.94 -26.97
N GLU A 3 -5.26 14.80 -25.96
CA GLU A 3 -5.18 14.42 -24.57
C GLU A 3 -6.50 14.72 -23.88
N PHE A 4 -7.00 13.75 -23.11
CA PHE A 4 -8.24 13.89 -22.36
C PHE A 4 -8.03 13.42 -20.93
N VAL A 5 -8.24 14.32 -19.97
CA VAL A 5 -8.17 14.01 -18.54
C VAL A 5 -9.61 13.83 -18.02
N PRO A 6 -10.02 12.61 -17.66
CA PRO A 6 -11.38 12.36 -17.20
C PRO A 6 -11.62 12.91 -15.80
N ALA A 7 -12.69 13.68 -15.64
CA ALA A 7 -13.11 14.22 -14.34
C ALA A 7 -13.95 13.24 -13.50
N LYS A 8 -14.41 12.13 -14.11
CA LYS A 8 -15.27 11.13 -13.46
C LYS A 8 -14.86 9.72 -13.84
N VAL A 9 -15.09 8.79 -12.93
CA VAL A 9 -14.92 7.35 -13.19
C VAL A 9 -16.17 6.78 -13.88
N GLY A 10 -15.99 5.72 -14.65
CA GLY A 10 -17.08 5.03 -15.32
C GLY A 10 -16.83 4.77 -16.81
N PRO A 11 -17.78 4.20 -17.51
CA PRO A 11 -17.69 4.00 -18.94
C PRO A 11 -17.89 5.33 -19.68
N PHE A 12 -16.95 5.66 -20.56
CA PHE A 12 -17.03 6.78 -21.48
C PHE A 12 -17.08 6.25 -22.90
N ILE A 13 -17.95 6.86 -23.71
CA ILE A 13 -18.05 6.61 -25.13
C ILE A 13 -17.41 7.80 -25.84
N PHE A 14 -16.28 7.55 -26.51
CA PHE A 14 -15.63 8.54 -27.36
C PHE A 14 -16.08 8.31 -28.79
N SER A 15 -16.60 9.35 -29.44
CA SER A 15 -16.91 9.36 -30.86
C SER A 15 -16.00 10.36 -31.56
N ALA A 16 -15.23 9.88 -32.51
CA ALA A 16 -14.44 10.69 -33.41
C ALA A 16 -15.12 10.72 -34.77
N ARG A 17 -15.46 11.92 -35.25
CA ARG A 17 -16.12 12.10 -36.55
C ARG A 17 -15.29 13.02 -37.41
N LEU A 18 -15.05 12.59 -38.66
CA LEU A 18 -14.47 13.41 -39.69
C LEU A 18 -15.57 14.10 -40.49
N ILE A 19 -15.29 15.33 -40.93
CA ILE A 19 -16.22 16.05 -41.83
C ILE A 19 -16.05 15.42 -43.23
N PRO A 20 -17.16 14.91 -43.83
CA PRO A 20 -17.09 14.32 -45.18
C PRO A 20 -16.57 15.31 -46.22
N LEU A 21 -15.72 14.85 -47.11
CA LEU A 21 -15.28 15.64 -48.25
C LEU A 21 -16.27 15.54 -49.40
N ALA A 22 -16.41 16.61 -50.20
CA ALA A 22 -17.38 16.70 -51.27
C ALA A 22 -17.29 15.62 -52.38
N GLN A 23 -16.18 14.87 -52.46
CA GLN A 23 -15.93 13.80 -53.43
C GLN A 23 -15.61 12.46 -52.73
N GLU A 24 -15.98 12.29 -51.50
CA GLU A 24 -15.76 11.06 -50.75
C GLU A 24 -16.73 9.96 -51.19
N ALA A 25 -16.19 8.80 -51.56
CA ALA A 25 -16.96 7.69 -52.08
C ALA A 25 -17.77 6.95 -51.01
N THR A 26 -17.34 7.02 -49.70
CA THR A 26 -17.99 6.29 -48.64
C THR A 26 -17.91 7.13 -47.34
N PRO A 27 -18.96 7.90 -46.99
CA PRO A 27 -18.96 8.71 -45.77
C PRO A 27 -19.16 7.88 -44.49
N ASP A 28 -19.59 6.62 -44.58
CA ASP A 28 -19.95 5.78 -43.45
C ASP A 28 -18.72 5.37 -42.59
N ASN A 29 -17.52 5.50 -43.10
CA ASN A 29 -16.28 5.23 -42.39
C ASN A 29 -15.69 6.44 -41.65
N ASN A 30 -16.40 7.58 -41.68
CA ASN A 30 -15.95 8.84 -41.06
C ASN A 30 -16.29 8.93 -39.57
N GLU A 31 -16.82 7.87 -38.98
CA GLU A 31 -17.07 7.82 -37.54
C GLU A 31 -16.41 6.60 -36.90
N ALA A 32 -15.69 6.83 -35.83
CA ALA A 32 -15.11 5.78 -34.97
C ALA A 32 -15.60 5.95 -33.54
N ILE A 33 -16.12 4.88 -32.96
CA ILE A 33 -16.59 4.85 -31.58
C ILE A 33 -15.67 3.96 -30.75
N HIS A 34 -15.16 4.49 -29.63
CA HIS A 34 -14.36 3.76 -28.67
C HIS A 34 -15.00 3.85 -27.28
N VAL A 35 -15.15 2.70 -26.62
CA VAL A 35 -15.62 2.63 -25.24
C VAL A 35 -14.39 2.45 -24.33
N VAL A 36 -14.16 3.42 -23.45
CA VAL A 36 -13.07 3.41 -22.48
C VAL A 36 -13.66 3.38 -21.08
N LYS A 37 -13.32 2.38 -20.30
CA LYS A 37 -13.72 2.31 -18.89
C LYS A 37 -12.65 2.99 -18.04
N ILE A 38 -12.98 4.14 -17.47
CA ILE A 38 -12.10 4.86 -16.55
C ILE A 38 -12.31 4.29 -15.15
N LEU A 39 -11.27 3.70 -14.62
CA LEU A 39 -11.23 3.19 -13.26
C LEU A 39 -10.68 4.28 -12.34
N ARG A 40 -11.11 4.25 -11.08
CA ARG A 40 -10.51 5.11 -10.06
C ARG A 40 -9.13 4.55 -9.72
N ASP A 41 -8.14 5.41 -9.71
CA ASP A 41 -6.85 5.11 -9.11
C ASP A 41 -7.05 5.06 -7.59
N ARG A 42 -6.68 3.93 -6.98
CA ARG A 42 -6.84 3.70 -5.54
C ARG A 42 -5.49 3.83 -4.88
N VAL A 43 -5.47 4.51 -3.74
CA VAL A 43 -4.31 4.51 -2.86
C VAL A 43 -4.11 3.10 -2.31
N ARG A 44 -2.99 2.48 -2.62
CA ARG A 44 -2.63 1.15 -2.12
C ARG A 44 -1.89 1.28 -0.80
N ALA A 45 -2.56 0.89 0.27
CA ALA A 45 -2.05 1.01 1.63
C ALA A 45 -1.62 -0.36 2.19
N LEU A 46 -0.37 -0.45 2.67
CA LEU A 46 0.16 -1.59 3.41
C LEU A 46 0.10 -1.27 4.91
N HIS A 47 -0.70 -2.00 5.67
CA HIS A 47 -0.85 -1.79 7.11
C HIS A 47 -0.31 -2.99 7.88
N GLY A 48 0.79 -2.79 8.61
CA GLY A 48 1.38 -3.76 9.53
C GLY A 48 1.11 -3.36 10.98
N ALA A 49 0.53 -4.26 11.76
CA ALA A 49 0.26 -4.05 13.18
C ALA A 49 0.99 -5.09 14.04
N GLY A 50 1.67 -4.65 15.09
CA GLY A 50 2.42 -5.53 15.99
C GLY A 50 1.51 -6.38 16.88
N ARG A 51 0.32 -5.89 17.23
CA ARG A 51 -0.68 -6.61 18.01
C ARG A 51 -2.10 -6.31 17.54
N PRO A 52 -3.02 -7.28 17.65
CA PRO A 52 -4.44 -7.03 17.46
C PRO A 52 -5.00 -6.25 18.65
N ASP A 53 -5.51 -5.05 18.41
CA ASP A 53 -6.22 -4.22 19.39
C ASP A 53 -7.43 -3.52 18.76
N TRP A 54 -8.14 -2.74 19.56
CA TRP A 54 -9.33 -2.04 19.11
C TRP A 54 -9.01 -0.93 18.10
N ASP A 55 -7.88 -0.24 18.28
CA ASP A 55 -7.44 0.85 17.41
C ASP A 55 -7.07 0.32 16.03
N VAL A 56 -6.37 -0.82 15.97
CA VAL A 56 -6.07 -1.53 14.72
C VAL A 56 -7.36 -1.92 14.00
N ARG A 57 -8.35 -2.45 14.75
CA ARG A 57 -9.64 -2.80 14.18
C ARG A 57 -10.39 -1.58 13.64
N ALA A 58 -10.40 -0.48 14.38
CA ALA A 58 -11.06 0.76 13.99
C ALA A 58 -10.42 1.34 12.72
N LEU A 59 -9.08 1.44 12.67
CA LEU A 59 -8.35 1.93 11.51
C LEU A 59 -8.59 1.06 10.28
N ARG A 60 -8.52 -0.27 10.41
CA ARG A 60 -8.84 -1.19 9.31
C ARG A 60 -10.25 -1.02 8.79
N THR A 61 -11.22 -0.85 9.69
CA THR A 61 -12.63 -0.67 9.31
C THR A 61 -12.79 0.63 8.55
N LEU A 62 -12.18 1.72 9.04
CA LEU A 62 -12.20 3.02 8.40
C LEU A 62 -11.61 2.97 6.98
N LEU A 63 -10.38 2.48 6.85
CA LEU A 63 -9.68 2.43 5.56
C LEU A 63 -10.37 1.50 4.54
N ARG A 64 -10.94 0.39 4.99
CA ARG A 64 -11.69 -0.52 4.12
C ARG A 64 -13.03 0.04 3.65
N SER A 65 -13.62 0.97 4.41
CA SER A 65 -14.87 1.62 4.02
C SER A 65 -14.68 2.68 2.93
N ASP A 66 -13.45 3.16 2.73
CA ASP A 66 -13.16 4.14 1.68
C ASP A 66 -12.94 3.43 0.33
N PRO A 67 -13.78 3.71 -0.68
CA PRO A 67 -13.65 3.11 -2.00
C PRO A 67 -12.38 3.54 -2.76
N ASN A 68 -11.68 4.58 -2.29
CA ASN A 68 -10.42 5.06 -2.87
C ASN A 68 -9.19 4.36 -2.29
N VAL A 69 -9.37 3.53 -1.26
CA VAL A 69 -8.27 2.82 -0.59
C VAL A 69 -8.34 1.33 -0.90
N GLU A 70 -7.23 0.79 -1.34
CA GLU A 70 -6.98 -0.65 -1.43
C GLU A 70 -6.06 -1.04 -0.27
N LEU A 71 -6.65 -1.60 0.79
CA LEU A 71 -5.93 -1.91 2.01
C LEU A 71 -5.49 -3.37 2.08
N LEU A 72 -4.19 -3.60 2.15
CA LEU A 72 -3.60 -4.84 2.63
C LEU A 72 -3.21 -4.66 4.11
N SER A 73 -3.89 -5.36 5.01
CA SER A 73 -3.65 -5.22 6.45
C SER A 73 -3.43 -6.57 7.10
N TYR A 74 -2.39 -6.67 7.93
CA TYR A 74 -2.01 -7.89 8.62
C TYR A 74 -1.50 -7.61 10.03
N TYR A 75 -1.45 -8.68 10.83
CA TYR A 75 -0.83 -8.69 12.15
C TYR A 75 0.49 -9.45 12.08
N ILE A 76 1.52 -8.91 12.69
CA ILE A 76 2.78 -9.60 12.87
C ILE A 76 2.69 -10.37 14.18
N LEU A 77 2.12 -11.57 14.11
CA LEU A 77 1.84 -12.39 15.31
C LEU A 77 3.01 -13.28 15.70
N ARG A 78 3.95 -13.54 14.81
CA ARG A 78 5.09 -14.45 15.04
C ARG A 78 6.25 -14.15 14.10
N ASP A 79 7.45 -14.29 14.61
CA ASP A 79 8.69 -14.33 13.87
C ASP A 79 9.01 -15.72 13.34
N PHE A 80 9.91 -15.78 12.34
CA PHE A 80 10.50 -17.04 11.87
C PHE A 80 11.17 -17.83 12.98
N ASP A 81 11.75 -17.17 13.98
CA ASP A 81 12.35 -17.82 15.15
C ASP A 81 11.32 -18.53 16.02
N ASP A 82 10.13 -17.98 16.18
CA ASP A 82 9.02 -18.63 16.87
C ASP A 82 8.46 -19.82 16.11
N ILE A 83 8.49 -19.78 14.78
CA ILE A 83 8.10 -20.91 13.93
C ILE A 83 9.12 -22.04 14.06
N SER A 84 10.41 -21.70 14.10
CA SER A 84 11.49 -22.69 14.27
C SER A 84 11.44 -23.39 15.61
N ARG A 85 10.98 -22.72 16.67
CA ARG A 85 10.75 -23.31 18.00
C ARG A 85 9.44 -24.07 18.11
N ALA A 86 8.45 -23.74 17.29
CA ALA A 86 7.12 -24.36 17.28
C ALA A 86 7.05 -25.68 16.48
N VAL A 87 8.10 -26.08 15.76
CA VAL A 87 8.18 -27.33 14.96
C VAL A 87 7.99 -28.60 15.79
N SER A 88 8.04 -28.53 17.12
CA SER A 88 7.74 -29.65 17.99
C SER A 88 6.24 -29.89 18.26
N ASN A 89 5.35 -29.04 17.79
CA ASN A 89 3.90 -29.20 17.98
C ASN A 89 3.17 -29.22 16.62
N GLU A 90 2.93 -30.40 16.08
CA GLU A 90 2.33 -30.75 14.77
C GLU A 90 0.91 -30.21 14.50
N ARG A 91 0.40 -29.25 15.28
CA ARG A 91 -1.04 -28.89 15.23
C ARG A 91 -1.39 -27.47 14.79
N MET A 92 -0.43 -26.63 14.42
CA MET A 92 -0.76 -25.29 13.92
C MET A 92 0.10 -24.92 12.71
N SER A 93 -0.28 -25.47 11.56
CA SER A 93 0.19 -24.98 10.25
C SER A 93 -0.51 -23.65 9.94
N LEU A 94 -0.01 -22.56 10.53
CA LEU A 94 -0.32 -21.22 10.07
C LEU A 94 0.63 -20.94 8.92
N ILE A 95 0.08 -20.67 7.74
CA ILE A 95 0.87 -20.15 6.61
C ILE A 95 1.50 -18.86 7.09
N PRO A 96 2.84 -18.75 7.16
CA PRO A 96 3.48 -17.52 7.56
C PRO A 96 3.10 -16.43 6.55
N PHE A 97 2.76 -15.25 7.06
CA PHE A 97 2.50 -14.11 6.20
C PHE A 97 3.82 -13.79 5.44
N PRO A 98 3.78 -13.54 4.13
CA PRO A 98 4.97 -13.34 3.32
C PRO A 98 5.57 -11.94 3.55
N VAL A 99 6.08 -11.71 4.75
CA VAL A 99 6.66 -10.41 5.16
C VAL A 99 7.85 -10.06 4.28
N ASP A 100 8.74 -11.03 4.02
CA ASP A 100 9.91 -10.81 3.16
C ASP A 100 9.51 -10.40 1.75
N GLU A 101 8.56 -11.11 1.13
CA GLU A 101 8.08 -10.79 -0.22
C GLU A 101 7.50 -9.37 -0.29
N LEU A 102 6.76 -8.94 0.73
CA LEU A 102 6.13 -7.63 0.76
C LEU A 102 7.14 -6.50 0.98
N PHE A 103 8.06 -6.65 1.94
CA PHE A 103 8.98 -5.59 2.30
C PHE A 103 10.28 -5.58 1.50
N MET A 104 10.64 -6.67 0.83
CA MET A 104 11.85 -6.75 0.00
C MET A 104 11.57 -6.65 -1.50
N GLU A 105 10.42 -7.18 -1.97
CA GLU A 105 10.18 -7.33 -3.41
C GLU A 105 9.01 -6.51 -3.93
N LYS A 106 8.00 -6.20 -3.09
CA LYS A 106 6.74 -5.60 -3.54
C LYS A 106 6.39 -4.26 -2.90
N LEU A 107 7.32 -3.66 -2.16
CA LEU A 107 7.05 -2.43 -1.45
C LEU A 107 6.70 -1.27 -2.39
N ASP A 108 7.33 -1.23 -3.55
CA ASP A 108 7.10 -0.27 -4.63
C ASP A 108 5.68 -0.33 -5.26
N THR A 109 4.94 -1.42 -4.99
CA THR A 109 3.56 -1.53 -5.45
C THR A 109 2.55 -0.82 -4.56
N PHE A 110 2.98 -0.27 -3.42
CA PHE A 110 2.16 0.50 -2.49
C PHE A 110 2.46 1.99 -2.60
N ASP A 111 1.49 2.81 -2.20
CA ASP A 111 1.64 4.27 -2.11
C ASP A 111 1.94 4.71 -0.68
N ILE A 112 1.45 3.95 0.30
CA ILE A 112 1.58 4.27 1.72
C ILE A 112 1.80 3.01 2.57
N ILE A 113 2.72 3.12 3.53
CA ILE A 113 2.95 2.14 4.58
C ILE A 113 2.43 2.72 5.90
N ILE A 114 1.66 1.93 6.64
CA ILE A 114 1.16 2.25 7.97
C ILE A 114 1.73 1.22 8.94
N MET A 115 2.62 1.65 9.83
CA MET A 115 3.16 0.83 10.91
C MET A 115 2.47 1.19 12.22
N GLN A 116 1.69 0.28 12.77
CA GLN A 116 0.98 0.50 14.02
C GLN A 116 1.49 -0.43 15.11
N ASN A 117 2.02 0.14 16.19
CA ASN A 117 2.63 -0.60 17.30
C ASN A 117 3.63 -1.67 16.80
N PHE A 118 4.48 -1.26 15.87
CA PHE A 118 5.41 -2.13 15.15
C PHE A 118 6.66 -2.38 15.98
N ASP A 119 7.06 -3.64 16.15
CA ASP A 119 8.29 -4.00 16.85
C ASP A 119 9.49 -3.96 15.89
N ALA A 120 10.27 -2.88 15.98
CA ALA A 120 11.43 -2.68 15.13
C ALA A 120 12.59 -3.63 15.50
N ARG A 121 12.67 -4.12 16.74
CA ARG A 121 13.72 -5.08 17.15
C ARG A 121 13.62 -6.38 16.40
N THR A 122 12.39 -6.82 16.23
CA THR A 122 12.09 -8.07 15.54
C THR A 122 12.14 -7.93 14.02
N HIS A 123 11.80 -6.76 13.50
CA HIS A 123 11.60 -6.51 12.07
C HIS A 123 12.56 -5.45 11.50
N GLY A 124 13.64 -5.11 12.24
CA GLY A 124 14.60 -4.05 11.87
C GLY A 124 15.23 -4.22 10.50
N ARG A 125 15.34 -5.46 10.01
CA ARG A 125 15.90 -5.76 8.67
C ARG A 125 15.11 -5.11 7.51
N TYR A 126 13.84 -4.73 7.72
CA TYR A 126 13.03 -4.11 6.69
C TYR A 126 13.07 -2.58 6.73
N LEU A 127 13.60 -1.99 7.81
CA LEU A 127 13.57 -0.54 8.00
C LEU A 127 14.32 0.21 6.90
N GLN A 128 15.43 -0.35 6.39
CA GLN A 128 16.16 0.26 5.29
C GLN A 128 15.32 0.31 4.01
N ASN A 129 14.60 -0.76 3.69
CA ASN A 129 13.73 -0.79 2.51
C ASN A 129 12.55 0.19 2.66
N ILE A 130 12.07 0.40 3.90
CA ILE A 130 11.04 1.40 4.20
C ILE A 130 11.60 2.82 4.02
N GLU A 131 12.83 3.08 4.46
CA GLU A 131 13.52 4.36 4.22
C GLU A 131 13.64 4.63 2.72
N ASP A 132 14.16 3.67 1.96
CA ASP A 132 14.33 3.76 0.51
C ASP A 132 12.98 4.01 -0.20
N PHE A 133 11.91 3.34 0.25
CA PHE A 133 10.55 3.55 -0.25
C PHE A 133 10.08 4.99 -0.04
N VAL A 134 10.30 5.55 1.15
CA VAL A 134 9.89 6.93 1.46
C VAL A 134 10.72 7.94 0.67
N LEU A 135 12.04 7.74 0.55
CA LEU A 135 12.92 8.57 -0.26
C LEU A 135 12.59 8.47 -1.75
N GLY A 136 12.03 7.34 -2.19
CA GLY A 136 11.50 7.13 -3.54
C GLY A 136 10.14 7.81 -3.81
N GLY A 137 9.54 8.45 -2.81
CA GLY A 137 8.27 9.19 -2.95
C GLY A 137 7.06 8.49 -2.33
N GLY A 138 7.23 7.34 -1.68
CA GLY A 138 6.19 6.68 -0.89
C GLY A 138 5.90 7.43 0.42
N ALA A 139 4.75 7.13 1.03
CA ALA A 139 4.36 7.74 2.30
C ALA A 139 4.48 6.73 3.46
N LEU A 140 4.89 7.21 4.64
CA LEU A 140 4.97 6.42 5.86
C LEU A 140 4.16 7.06 6.98
N ILE A 141 3.31 6.26 7.63
CA ILE A 141 2.63 6.63 8.88
C ILE A 141 3.11 5.67 9.96
N VAL A 142 3.61 6.21 11.07
CA VAL A 142 3.98 5.43 12.25
C VAL A 142 3.04 5.79 13.39
N ILE A 143 2.33 4.78 13.90
CA ILE A 143 1.44 4.90 15.05
C ILE A 143 2.13 4.16 16.21
N GLY A 144 2.53 4.91 17.22
CA GLY A 144 3.21 4.37 18.39
C GLY A 144 2.35 3.41 19.22
N GLY A 145 2.99 2.71 20.13
CA GLY A 145 2.39 1.78 21.07
C GLY A 145 3.45 1.21 21.99
N ASP A 146 3.09 0.22 22.80
CA ASP A 146 3.98 -0.40 23.78
C ASP A 146 5.15 -1.21 23.16
N LEU A 147 5.04 -1.62 21.91
CA LEU A 147 6.11 -2.31 21.17
C LEU A 147 6.89 -1.37 20.23
N GLY A 148 6.35 -0.19 19.96
CA GLY A 148 6.82 0.70 18.92
C GLY A 148 7.77 1.81 19.40
N LEU A 149 7.55 3.02 18.95
CA LEU A 149 8.43 4.20 19.10
C LEU A 149 9.18 4.39 20.44
N PRO A 150 8.65 4.00 21.63
CA PRO A 150 9.36 4.21 22.88
C PRO A 150 10.63 3.36 23.05
N THR A 151 10.85 2.36 22.22
CA THR A 151 11.94 1.40 22.41
C THR A 151 13.26 1.79 21.74
N GLY A 152 13.31 2.92 21.01
CA GLY A 152 14.55 3.43 20.39
C GLY A 152 15.08 2.63 19.20
N ASP A 153 14.35 1.61 18.75
CA ASP A 153 14.84 0.69 17.71
C ASP A 153 14.54 1.15 16.27
N PHE A 154 14.12 2.42 16.11
CA PHE A 154 13.80 3.03 14.81
C PHE A 154 14.91 3.93 14.25
N ASP A 155 16.12 3.83 14.76
CA ASP A 155 17.27 4.69 14.37
C ASP A 155 17.50 4.70 12.84
N ALA A 156 17.22 3.57 12.17
CA ALA A 156 17.31 3.49 10.71
C ALA A 156 16.31 4.41 9.97
N LEU A 157 15.26 4.89 10.65
CA LEU A 157 14.27 5.81 10.10
C LEU A 157 14.45 7.26 10.57
N ASP A 158 15.48 7.57 11.37
CA ASP A 158 15.73 8.92 11.90
C ASP A 158 15.89 9.97 10.80
N GLY A 159 16.32 9.55 9.60
CA GLY A 159 16.45 10.43 8.44
C GLY A 159 15.12 10.89 7.82
N ILE A 160 14.04 10.15 8.07
CA ILE A 160 12.72 10.37 7.45
C ILE A 160 11.62 10.64 8.46
N LEU A 161 11.78 10.25 9.72
CA LEU A 161 10.81 10.55 10.77
C LEU A 161 10.94 12.01 11.23
N PRO A 162 9.80 12.69 11.51
CA PRO A 162 9.81 14.07 12.03
C PRO A 162 10.27 14.17 13.49
N ILE A 163 10.49 13.04 14.16
CA ILE A 163 10.94 12.94 15.55
C ILE A 163 12.14 12.00 15.62
N ARG A 164 13.04 12.23 16.56
CA ARG A 164 14.09 11.26 16.90
C ARG A 164 13.54 10.24 17.89
N THR A 165 13.73 8.98 17.60
CA THR A 165 13.39 7.88 18.51
C THR A 165 14.62 7.60 19.35
N GLY A 166 14.71 8.14 20.53
CA GLY A 166 15.84 7.89 21.41
C GLY A 166 15.64 8.54 22.78
N ASP A 167 16.32 7.98 23.78
CA ASP A 167 16.33 8.28 25.19
C ASP A 167 15.16 9.08 25.77
N PRO A 168 14.32 8.44 26.62
CA PRO A 168 13.46 9.20 27.51
C PRO A 168 14.36 9.97 28.49
N ALA A 169 14.23 11.30 28.49
CA ALA A 169 14.87 12.18 29.44
C ALA A 169 14.45 11.86 30.89
#